data_b9ee17c147a089455bdf4ee2b3bb6d5e
#
_entry.id   b9ee17c147a089455bdf4ee2b3bb6d5e
#
_cell.length_a   1.000
_cell.length_b   1.000
_cell.length_c   1.000
_cell.angle_alpha   90.00
_cell.angle_beta   90.00
_cell.angle_gamma   90.00
#
_symmetry.space_group_name_H-M   'P 1'
#
loop_
_entity.id
_entity.type
_entity.pdbx_description
1 polymer ?
#
loop_
_entity_poly.entity_id
_entity_poly.type
_entity_poly.pdbx_seq_one_letter_code
_entity_poly.pdbx_strand_id
1 'polypeptide(L)'
;MTEERAGDDRPRAPEGPDLFGAVDRYFGLTAAGTSVPTELRAGLATFLTMAYIMFVNPTILQRAGMDHGAVFVATCLAAALSTAIMGLYANYPIALAPGMGLNAYFAFTMVPELGGNWQLALGLVFLSGVLFLLISLTSLREWLINAIPMTLKLGIAAGIGLFLALIGLQNAGLVAADATTLVKLGDLAQPKALLAVAGFLAIAGLAARKVPGAIIFGVIAVTLAAVWLGLGMDLPPCRRAWRLPSSRWISPAPFSSGSSPWC
;
A
#
# COMPACT_ATOMS: atom_id res chain seq x y z
N MET A 1 -51.73 40.93 24.49
CA MET A 1 -50.40 40.38 24.84
C MET A 1 -50.47 38.91 24.50
N THR A 2 -50.21 38.58 23.23
CA THR A 2 -50.19 37.22 22.67
C THR A 2 -48.76 36.85 22.39
N GLU A 3 -48.21 35.96 23.21
CA GLU A 3 -46.85 35.38 23.05
C GLU A 3 -46.92 34.40 21.86
N GLU A 4 -46.31 34.82 20.77
CA GLU A 4 -46.09 34.05 19.56
C GLU A 4 -44.98 33.04 19.86
N ARG A 5 -45.34 31.74 20.01
CA ARG A 5 -44.37 30.66 20.12
C ARG A 5 -43.59 30.54 18.84
N ALA A 6 -42.35 31.00 18.85
CA ALA A 6 -41.38 30.70 17.80
C ALA A 6 -41.25 29.19 17.65
N GLY A 7 -41.67 28.66 16.51
CA GLY A 7 -41.54 27.25 16.16
C GLY A 7 -40.06 26.88 16.12
N ASP A 8 -39.74 25.78 16.82
CA ASP A 8 -38.43 25.12 16.76
C ASP A 8 -38.24 24.52 15.35
N ASP A 9 -37.66 25.33 14.47
CA ASP A 9 -37.40 24.97 13.06
C ASP A 9 -36.02 24.32 12.93
N ARG A 10 -35.70 23.40 13.85
CA ARG A 10 -34.52 22.51 13.68
C ARG A 10 -34.85 21.50 12.61
N PRO A 11 -34.02 21.35 11.59
CA PRO A 11 -34.22 20.32 10.57
C PRO A 11 -34.32 18.96 11.26
N ARG A 12 -35.51 18.32 11.18
CA ARG A 12 -35.72 16.94 11.62
C ARG A 12 -34.69 16.07 10.88
N ALA A 13 -33.89 15.36 11.65
CA ALA A 13 -33.02 14.32 11.11
C ALA A 13 -33.88 13.37 10.24
N PRO A 14 -33.42 12.98 9.05
CA PRO A 14 -34.15 12.07 8.19
C PRO A 14 -34.39 10.78 8.96
N GLU A 15 -35.67 10.44 9.15
CA GLU A 15 -36.13 9.13 9.63
C GLU A 15 -35.79 8.09 8.56
N GLY A 16 -34.51 7.69 8.50
CA GLY A 16 -34.05 6.55 7.74
C GLY A 16 -34.15 5.27 8.57
N PRO A 17 -34.10 4.09 7.95
CA PRO A 17 -34.19 2.82 8.67
C PRO A 17 -33.14 2.79 9.81
N ASP A 18 -33.50 2.17 10.94
CA ASP A 18 -32.78 2.14 12.22
C ASP A 18 -31.25 1.83 12.09
N LEU A 19 -30.86 1.22 10.99
CA LEU A 19 -29.47 0.93 10.66
C LEU A 19 -28.60 2.19 10.51
N PHE A 20 -29.10 3.23 9.83
CA PHE A 20 -28.35 4.49 9.66
C PHE A 20 -28.24 5.26 10.98
N GLY A 21 -29.26 5.21 11.82
CA GLY A 21 -29.23 5.78 13.15
C GLY A 21 -28.27 5.04 14.09
N ALA A 22 -28.14 3.72 13.96
CA ALA A 22 -27.18 2.91 14.71
C ALA A 22 -25.74 3.22 14.29
N VAL A 23 -25.47 3.35 12.99
CA VAL A 23 -24.17 3.72 12.43
C VAL A 23 -23.76 5.12 12.88
N ASP A 24 -24.68 6.09 12.80
CA ASP A 24 -24.40 7.45 13.25
C ASP A 24 -24.08 7.50 14.76
N ARG A 25 -24.81 6.75 15.57
CA ARG A 25 -24.59 6.68 17.02
C ARG A 25 -23.26 6.04 17.37
N TYR A 26 -22.85 5.00 16.64
CA TYR A 26 -21.59 4.30 16.87
C TYR A 26 -20.39 5.14 16.46
N PHE A 27 -20.42 5.76 15.28
CA PHE A 27 -19.31 6.53 14.73
C PHE A 27 -19.34 8.02 15.09
N GLY A 28 -20.44 8.53 15.65
CA GLY A 28 -20.58 9.94 16.01
C GLY A 28 -20.55 10.89 14.81
N LEU A 29 -21.10 10.47 13.66
CA LEU A 29 -20.99 11.21 12.40
C LEU A 29 -21.63 12.60 12.47
N THR A 30 -22.78 12.70 13.08
CA THR A 30 -23.49 13.98 13.27
C THR A 30 -22.67 14.92 14.17
N ALA A 31 -22.03 14.41 15.23
CA ALA A 31 -21.16 15.18 16.11
C ALA A 31 -19.87 15.64 15.39
N ALA A 32 -19.37 14.85 14.44
CA ALA A 32 -18.24 15.18 13.60
C ALA A 32 -18.58 16.11 12.42
N GLY A 33 -19.87 16.48 12.25
CA GLY A 33 -20.34 17.34 11.16
C GLY A 33 -20.31 16.68 9.78
N THR A 34 -20.35 15.35 9.72
CA THR A 34 -20.30 14.56 8.49
C THR A 34 -21.57 13.74 8.31
N SER A 35 -21.66 12.99 7.21
CA SER A 35 -22.79 12.12 6.91
C SER A 35 -22.32 10.79 6.30
N VAL A 36 -23.12 9.72 6.45
CA VAL A 36 -22.80 8.40 5.89
C VAL A 36 -22.41 8.44 4.41
N PRO A 37 -23.12 9.15 3.51
CA PRO A 37 -22.70 9.24 2.11
C PRO A 37 -21.35 9.94 1.92
N THR A 38 -21.03 10.93 2.75
CA THR A 38 -19.75 11.65 2.70
C THR A 38 -18.61 10.74 3.13
N GLU A 39 -18.77 10.02 4.23
CA GLU A 39 -17.79 9.05 4.72
C GLU A 39 -17.57 7.89 3.72
N LEU A 40 -18.63 7.40 3.10
CA LEU A 40 -18.52 6.35 2.09
C LEU A 40 -17.72 6.83 0.86
N ARG A 41 -17.95 8.07 0.41
CA ARG A 41 -17.19 8.67 -0.70
C ARG A 41 -15.73 8.88 -0.30
N ALA A 42 -15.46 9.35 0.90
CA ALA A 42 -14.11 9.52 1.44
C ALA A 42 -13.39 8.17 1.56
N GLY A 43 -14.06 7.15 2.10
CA GLY A 43 -13.53 5.79 2.19
C GLY A 43 -13.22 5.19 0.81
N LEU A 44 -14.11 5.37 -0.17
CA LEU A 44 -13.87 4.93 -1.55
C LEU A 44 -12.67 5.65 -2.17
N ALA A 45 -12.54 6.97 -1.98
CA ALA A 45 -11.39 7.72 -2.46
C ALA A 45 -10.09 7.22 -1.82
N THR A 46 -10.08 6.97 -0.51
CA THR A 46 -8.94 6.41 0.20
C THR A 46 -8.59 5.01 -0.30
N PHE A 47 -9.59 4.12 -0.47
CA PHE A 47 -9.38 2.79 -1.04
C PHE A 47 -8.75 2.86 -2.42
N LEU A 48 -9.29 3.69 -3.30
CA LEU A 48 -8.77 3.83 -4.66
C LEU A 48 -7.32 4.34 -4.67
N THR A 49 -6.95 5.27 -3.79
CA THR A 49 -5.56 5.75 -3.69
C THR A 49 -4.59 4.68 -3.21
N MET A 50 -5.06 3.69 -2.44
CA MET A 50 -4.26 2.58 -1.93
C MET A 50 -4.29 1.34 -2.82
N ALA A 51 -5.26 1.22 -3.72
CA ALA A 51 -5.50 -0.01 -4.50
C ALA A 51 -4.27 -0.50 -5.27
N TYR A 52 -3.38 0.41 -5.68
CA TYR A 52 -2.15 0.05 -6.39
C TYR A 52 -1.21 -0.85 -5.56
N ILE A 53 -1.26 -0.78 -4.22
CA ILE A 53 -0.41 -1.57 -3.31
C ILE A 53 -0.69 -3.07 -3.48
N MET A 54 -1.93 -3.44 -3.78
CA MET A 54 -2.32 -4.84 -4.01
C MET A 54 -1.56 -5.47 -5.19
N PHE A 55 -1.13 -4.67 -6.14
CA PHE A 55 -0.36 -5.13 -7.32
C PHE A 55 1.14 -4.93 -7.13
N VAL A 56 1.57 -3.81 -6.56
CA VAL A 56 2.99 -3.48 -6.40
C VAL A 56 3.65 -4.33 -5.32
N ASN A 57 2.95 -4.59 -4.21
CA ASN A 57 3.52 -5.37 -3.11
C ASN A 57 3.87 -6.81 -3.51
N PRO A 58 2.98 -7.58 -4.19
CA PRO A 58 3.33 -8.90 -4.69
C PRO A 58 4.49 -8.88 -5.67
N THR A 59 4.58 -7.87 -6.52
CA THR A 59 5.68 -7.72 -7.49
C THR A 59 7.04 -7.52 -6.79
N ILE A 60 7.07 -6.79 -5.68
CA ILE A 60 8.29 -6.60 -4.88
C ILE A 60 8.67 -7.90 -4.18
N LEU A 61 7.72 -8.55 -3.50
CA LEU A 61 7.99 -9.76 -2.71
C LEU A 61 8.23 -11.01 -3.58
N GLN A 62 7.74 -11.03 -4.81
CA GLN A 62 8.08 -12.07 -5.78
C GLN A 62 9.59 -12.12 -6.07
N ARG A 63 10.29 -10.99 -6.03
CA ARG A 63 11.76 -10.94 -6.18
C ARG A 63 12.50 -11.63 -5.03
N ALA A 64 11.85 -11.78 -3.87
CA ALA A 64 12.34 -12.58 -2.76
C ALA A 64 12.03 -14.09 -2.90
N GLY A 65 11.43 -14.52 -4.01
CA GLY A 65 11.06 -15.92 -4.26
C GLY A 65 9.68 -16.31 -3.71
N MET A 66 8.85 -15.37 -3.29
CA MET A 66 7.49 -15.64 -2.81
C MET A 66 6.51 -15.79 -3.99
N ASP A 67 5.48 -16.62 -3.82
CA ASP A 67 4.43 -16.75 -4.83
C ASP A 67 3.59 -15.47 -4.95
N HIS A 68 3.51 -14.91 -6.16
CA HIS A 68 2.79 -13.66 -6.43
C HIS A 68 1.31 -13.73 -6.02
N GLY A 69 0.63 -14.84 -6.32
CA GLY A 69 -0.80 -15.01 -6.02
C GLY A 69 -1.06 -15.08 -4.52
N ALA A 70 -0.24 -15.85 -3.80
CA ALA A 70 -0.34 -15.96 -2.34
C ALA A 70 -0.10 -14.60 -1.66
N VAL A 71 0.92 -13.86 -2.10
CA VAL A 71 1.23 -12.53 -1.57
C VAL A 71 0.11 -11.53 -1.88
N PHE A 72 -0.49 -11.58 -3.07
CA PHE A 72 -1.64 -10.74 -3.42
C PHE A 72 -2.81 -10.94 -2.44
N VAL A 73 -3.21 -12.20 -2.23
CA VAL A 73 -4.30 -12.52 -1.30
C VAL A 73 -3.95 -12.12 0.13
N ALA A 74 -2.74 -12.43 0.59
CA ALA A 74 -2.28 -12.05 1.93
C ALA A 74 -2.26 -10.52 2.12
N THR A 75 -1.83 -9.76 1.12
CA THR A 75 -1.83 -8.29 1.14
C THR A 75 -3.24 -7.73 1.26
N CYS A 76 -4.19 -8.25 0.47
CA CYS A 76 -5.59 -7.83 0.52
C CYS A 76 -6.22 -8.14 1.88
N LEU A 77 -6.01 -9.34 2.41
CA LEU A 77 -6.55 -9.76 3.71
C LEU A 77 -5.95 -8.95 4.85
N ALA A 78 -4.63 -8.75 4.85
CA ALA A 78 -3.96 -7.97 5.89
C ALA A 78 -4.42 -6.51 5.87
N ALA A 79 -4.52 -5.88 4.71
CA ALA A 79 -5.01 -4.52 4.57
C ALA A 79 -6.48 -4.38 4.98
N ALA A 80 -7.34 -5.32 4.57
CA ALA A 80 -8.76 -5.32 4.94
C ALA A 80 -8.95 -5.49 6.44
N LEU A 81 -8.27 -6.48 7.05
CA LEU A 81 -8.40 -6.76 8.48
C LEU A 81 -7.87 -5.60 9.34
N SER A 82 -6.67 -5.08 9.02
CA SER A 82 -6.08 -3.98 9.78
C SER A 82 -6.89 -2.69 9.65
N THR A 83 -7.40 -2.38 8.45
CA THR A 83 -8.29 -1.22 8.22
C THR A 83 -9.62 -1.39 8.94
N ALA A 84 -10.21 -2.60 8.92
CA ALA A 84 -11.44 -2.89 9.64
C ALA A 84 -11.28 -2.72 11.16
N ILE A 85 -10.17 -3.22 11.73
CA ILE A 85 -9.87 -3.02 13.16
C ILE A 85 -9.68 -1.52 13.47
N MET A 86 -8.99 -0.77 12.61
CA MET A 86 -8.79 0.66 12.79
C MET A 86 -10.12 1.42 12.74
N GLY A 87 -11.00 1.11 11.78
CA GLY A 87 -12.30 1.75 11.64
C GLY A 87 -13.29 1.34 12.72
N LEU A 88 -13.42 0.04 12.99
CA LEU A 88 -14.45 -0.48 13.90
C LEU A 88 -14.05 -0.39 15.38
N TYR A 89 -12.80 -0.68 15.72
CA TYR A 89 -12.36 -0.67 17.12
C TYR A 89 -11.79 0.67 17.56
N ALA A 90 -10.89 1.26 16.77
CA ALA A 90 -10.26 2.52 17.11
C ALA A 90 -11.08 3.75 16.71
N ASN A 91 -12.12 3.58 15.89
CA ASN A 91 -12.97 4.66 15.35
C ASN A 91 -12.17 5.78 14.66
N TYR A 92 -11.10 5.40 13.94
CA TYR A 92 -10.30 6.32 13.14
C TYR A 92 -10.50 6.07 11.65
N PRO A 93 -10.78 7.10 10.84
CA PRO A 93 -10.96 7.00 9.39
C PRO A 93 -9.62 6.89 8.65
N ILE A 94 -8.76 5.96 9.08
CA ILE A 94 -7.43 5.74 8.53
C ILE A 94 -7.36 4.33 7.96
N ALA A 95 -7.03 4.25 6.66
CA ALA A 95 -6.78 2.98 6.02
C ALA A 95 -5.33 2.53 6.23
N LEU A 96 -5.15 1.24 6.46
CA LEU A 96 -3.86 0.62 6.72
C LEU A 96 -3.48 -0.32 5.57
N ALA A 97 -2.22 -0.24 5.15
CA ALA A 97 -1.67 -1.12 4.13
C ALA A 97 -0.19 -1.44 4.43
N PRO A 98 0.36 -2.52 3.84
CA PRO A 98 1.78 -2.83 3.99
C PRO A 98 2.67 -1.68 3.52
N GLY A 99 3.71 -1.37 4.31
CA GLY A 99 4.67 -0.31 4.00
C GLY A 99 5.65 -0.77 2.92
N MET A 100 5.57 -0.22 1.71
CA MET A 100 6.40 -0.65 0.57
C MET A 100 7.90 -0.49 0.82
N GLY A 101 8.32 0.53 1.58
CA GLY A 101 9.73 0.73 1.93
C GLY A 101 10.32 -0.45 2.72
N LEU A 102 9.59 -0.94 3.72
CA LEU A 102 10.00 -2.10 4.51
C LEU A 102 9.94 -3.39 3.69
N ASN A 103 8.96 -3.53 2.82
CA ASN A 103 8.84 -4.70 1.94
C ASN A 103 9.97 -4.76 0.91
N ALA A 104 10.41 -3.61 0.40
CA ALA A 104 11.57 -3.52 -0.46
C ALA A 104 12.86 -3.87 0.31
N TYR A 105 13.05 -3.35 1.52
CA TYR A 105 14.16 -3.74 2.38
C TYR A 105 14.17 -5.25 2.65
N PHE A 106 13.01 -5.83 2.95
CA PHE A 106 12.85 -7.27 3.11
C PHE A 106 13.32 -8.04 1.87
N ALA A 107 12.80 -7.66 0.68
CA ALA A 107 13.06 -8.39 -0.55
C ALA A 107 14.48 -8.23 -1.09
N PHE A 108 15.07 -7.04 -0.97
CA PHE A 108 16.35 -6.72 -1.60
C PHE A 108 17.54 -6.77 -0.66
N THR A 109 17.33 -6.68 0.65
CA THR A 109 18.42 -6.71 1.64
C THR A 109 18.32 -7.93 2.53
N MET A 110 17.23 -8.07 3.26
CA MET A 110 17.11 -9.08 4.31
C MET A 110 17.11 -10.51 3.78
N VAL A 111 16.35 -10.80 2.72
CA VAL A 111 16.29 -12.15 2.14
C VAL A 111 17.62 -12.58 1.51
N PRO A 112 18.31 -11.76 0.72
CA PRO A 112 19.64 -12.11 0.20
C PRO A 112 20.69 -12.35 1.31
N GLU A 113 20.70 -11.54 2.37
CA GLU A 113 21.63 -11.70 3.50
C GLU A 113 21.39 -13.02 4.26
N LEU A 114 20.16 -13.53 4.25
CA LEU A 114 19.76 -14.82 4.84
C LEU A 114 19.90 -16.01 3.87
N GLY A 115 20.71 -15.86 2.83
CA GLY A 115 20.96 -16.92 1.84
C GLY A 115 19.77 -17.22 0.92
N GLY A 116 18.87 -16.26 0.72
CA GLY A 116 17.69 -16.41 -0.14
C GLY A 116 16.51 -17.12 0.53
N ASN A 117 16.57 -17.38 1.82
CA ASN A 117 15.50 -18.05 2.55
C ASN A 117 14.45 -17.04 3.04
N TRP A 118 13.41 -16.83 2.24
CA TRP A 118 12.32 -15.92 2.59
C TRP A 118 11.46 -16.39 3.77
N GLN A 119 11.37 -17.71 4.02
CA GLN A 119 10.62 -18.25 5.14
C GLN A 119 11.25 -17.87 6.47
N LEU A 120 12.59 -17.96 6.55
CA LEU A 120 13.35 -17.55 7.73
C LEU A 120 13.24 -16.04 7.94
N ALA A 121 13.37 -15.26 6.87
CA ALA A 121 13.18 -13.81 6.90
C ALA A 121 11.78 -13.43 7.39
N LEU A 122 10.73 -14.12 6.91
CA LEU A 122 9.35 -13.89 7.33
C LEU A 122 9.13 -14.25 8.80
N GLY A 123 9.79 -15.32 9.28
CA GLY A 123 9.80 -15.69 10.70
C GLY A 123 10.39 -14.60 11.60
N LEU A 124 11.50 -13.98 11.16
CA LEU A 124 12.09 -12.84 11.88
C LEU A 124 11.18 -11.62 11.89
N VAL A 125 10.51 -11.33 10.78
CA VAL A 125 9.52 -10.23 10.71
C VAL A 125 8.35 -10.50 11.66
N PHE A 126 7.85 -11.73 11.69
CA PHE A 126 6.80 -12.13 12.64
C PHE A 126 7.23 -11.95 14.10
N LEU A 127 8.42 -12.44 14.45
CA LEU A 127 8.97 -12.28 15.80
C LEU A 127 9.14 -10.81 16.18
N SER A 128 9.64 -9.98 15.24
CA SER A 128 9.74 -8.53 15.41
C SER A 128 8.37 -7.89 15.63
N GLY A 129 7.35 -8.34 14.91
CA GLY A 129 5.97 -7.87 15.09
C GLY A 129 5.41 -8.21 16.47
N VAL A 130 5.63 -9.44 16.95
CA VAL A 130 5.23 -9.86 18.30
C VAL A 130 5.96 -9.03 19.36
N LEU A 131 7.28 -8.85 19.21
CA LEU A 131 8.07 -8.03 20.13
C LEU A 131 7.58 -6.58 20.15
N PHE A 132 7.29 -6.02 18.98
CA PHE A 132 6.72 -4.67 18.87
C PHE A 132 5.36 -4.57 19.56
N LEU A 133 4.50 -5.58 19.43
CA LEU A 133 3.22 -5.64 20.12
C LEU A 133 3.40 -5.63 21.63
N LEU A 134 4.32 -6.45 22.15
CA LEU A 134 4.62 -6.49 23.58
C LEU A 134 5.14 -5.15 24.11
N ILE A 135 6.05 -4.51 23.38
CA ILE A 135 6.55 -3.18 23.71
C ILE A 135 5.41 -2.14 23.66
N SER A 136 4.50 -2.28 22.71
CA SER A 136 3.37 -1.35 22.53
C SER A 136 2.34 -1.41 23.67
N LEU A 137 2.28 -2.50 24.42
CA LEU A 137 1.45 -2.65 25.64
C LEU A 137 2.05 -1.92 26.85
N THR A 138 3.30 -1.50 26.76
CA THR A 138 4.01 -0.78 27.82
C THR A 138 4.17 0.69 27.46
N SER A 139 4.40 1.55 28.46
CA SER A 139 4.75 2.96 28.26
C SER A 139 6.12 3.18 27.57
N LEU A 140 6.88 2.11 27.38
CA LEU A 140 8.19 2.14 26.72
C LEU A 140 8.10 2.65 25.27
N ARG A 141 7.01 2.33 24.55
CA ARG A 141 6.78 2.85 23.20
C ARG A 141 6.70 4.36 23.16
N GLU A 142 5.95 4.96 24.09
CA GLU A 142 5.81 6.43 24.17
C GLU A 142 7.15 7.09 24.51
N TRP A 143 7.88 6.51 25.45
CA TRP A 143 9.21 6.97 25.80
C TRP A 143 10.18 6.91 24.60
N LEU A 144 10.20 5.80 23.85
CA LEU A 144 11.03 5.61 22.64
C LEU A 144 10.70 6.65 21.57
N ILE A 145 9.41 6.87 21.29
CA ILE A 145 8.97 7.83 20.27
C ILE A 145 9.36 9.27 20.68
N ASN A 146 9.25 9.61 21.94
CA ASN A 146 9.59 10.94 22.46
C ASN A 146 11.11 11.14 22.57
N ALA A 147 11.89 10.07 22.74
CA ALA A 147 13.35 10.13 22.76
C ALA A 147 13.96 10.47 21.39
N ILE A 148 13.23 10.24 20.27
CA ILE A 148 13.71 10.54 18.93
C ILE A 148 13.52 12.03 18.60
N PRO A 149 14.61 12.79 18.34
CA PRO A 149 14.52 14.20 17.97
C PRO A 149 13.68 14.42 16.71
N MET A 150 12.97 15.54 16.62
CA MET A 150 12.12 15.87 15.47
C MET A 150 12.89 15.91 14.15
N THR A 151 14.13 16.39 14.18
CA THR A 151 15.03 16.40 13.00
C THR A 151 15.30 15.01 12.46
N LEU A 152 15.48 14.02 13.34
CA LEU A 152 15.68 12.63 12.93
C LEU A 152 14.40 12.02 12.35
N LYS A 153 13.23 12.31 12.92
CA LYS A 153 11.93 11.88 12.36
C LYS A 153 11.72 12.42 10.95
N LEU A 154 12.04 13.70 10.71
CA LEU A 154 11.97 14.32 9.38
C LEU A 154 13.00 13.69 8.42
N GLY A 155 14.22 13.42 8.89
CA GLY A 155 15.25 12.74 8.11
C GLY A 155 14.84 11.34 7.67
N ILE A 156 14.23 10.56 8.57
CA ILE A 156 13.70 9.23 8.26
C ILE A 156 12.59 9.33 7.21
N ALA A 157 11.66 10.27 7.36
CA ALA A 157 10.58 10.45 6.39
C ALA A 157 11.10 10.84 5.01
N ALA A 158 12.08 11.75 4.95
CA ALA A 158 12.74 12.14 3.69
C ALA A 158 13.49 10.97 3.06
N GLY A 159 14.22 10.18 3.86
CA GLY A 159 14.95 9.00 3.41
C GLY A 159 14.02 7.95 2.80
N ILE A 160 12.90 7.66 3.44
CA ILE A 160 11.88 6.74 2.90
C ILE A 160 11.32 7.28 1.57
N GLY A 161 11.03 8.58 1.49
CA GLY A 161 10.55 9.20 0.26
C GLY A 161 11.53 9.08 -0.91
N LEU A 162 12.82 9.37 -0.68
CA LEU A 162 13.88 9.23 -1.67
C LEU A 162 14.08 7.77 -2.09
N PHE A 163 14.02 6.84 -1.14
CA PHE A 163 14.12 5.41 -1.42
C PHE A 163 12.99 4.93 -2.33
N LEU A 164 11.75 5.32 -2.04
CA LEU A 164 10.59 5.00 -2.88
C LEU A 164 10.71 5.64 -4.27
N ALA A 165 11.21 6.86 -4.36
CA ALA A 165 11.46 7.53 -5.63
C ALA A 165 12.48 6.75 -6.47
N LEU A 166 13.59 6.30 -5.86
CA LEU A 166 14.61 5.50 -6.55
C LEU A 166 14.03 4.18 -7.08
N ILE A 167 13.26 3.46 -6.26
CA ILE A 167 12.57 2.23 -6.69
C ILE A 167 11.61 2.52 -7.85
N GLY A 168 10.86 3.62 -7.78
CA GLY A 168 9.96 4.06 -8.84
C GLY A 168 10.71 4.30 -10.17
N LEU A 169 11.85 5.01 -10.11
CA LEU A 169 12.71 5.27 -11.27
C LEU A 169 13.31 3.99 -11.85
N GLN A 170 13.71 3.03 -11.01
CA GLN A 170 14.21 1.72 -11.46
C GLN A 170 13.10 0.90 -12.14
N ASN A 171 11.90 0.86 -11.57
CA ASN A 171 10.77 0.15 -12.18
C ASN A 171 10.30 0.79 -13.49
N ALA A 172 10.42 2.10 -13.60
CA ALA A 172 10.15 2.84 -14.84
C ALA A 172 11.21 2.61 -15.92
N GLY A 173 12.38 2.05 -15.57
CA GLY A 173 13.52 1.87 -16.48
C GLY A 173 14.33 3.14 -16.72
N LEU A 174 14.11 4.19 -15.93
CA LEU A 174 14.88 5.45 -15.98
C LEU A 174 16.26 5.31 -15.30
N VAL A 175 16.32 4.44 -14.30
CA VAL A 175 17.55 4.11 -13.58
C VAL A 175 17.80 2.61 -13.72
N ALA A 176 19.01 2.25 -14.14
CA ALA A 176 19.46 0.87 -14.23
C ALA A 176 20.61 0.62 -13.24
N ALA A 177 20.77 -0.64 -12.81
CA ALA A 177 21.90 -1.03 -11.99
C ALA A 177 23.21 -1.02 -12.80
N ASP A 178 24.31 -0.60 -12.18
CA ASP A 178 25.64 -0.64 -12.75
C ASP A 178 26.62 -1.15 -11.70
N ALA A 179 27.57 -2.00 -12.12
CA ALA A 179 28.53 -2.63 -11.22
C ALA A 179 29.56 -1.66 -10.63
N THR A 180 29.82 -0.54 -11.31
CA THR A 180 30.83 0.45 -10.92
C THR A 180 30.27 1.63 -10.16
N THR A 181 29.13 2.16 -10.63
CA THR A 181 28.50 3.38 -10.08
C THR A 181 27.24 3.09 -9.27
N LEU A 182 26.88 1.80 -9.11
CA LEU A 182 25.64 1.30 -8.49
C LEU A 182 24.37 1.65 -9.28
N VAL A 183 24.31 2.84 -9.86
CA VAL A 183 23.20 3.32 -10.67
C VAL A 183 23.70 4.03 -11.92
N LYS A 184 23.05 3.79 -13.05
CA LYS A 184 23.26 4.50 -14.31
C LYS A 184 21.93 4.92 -14.91
N LEU A 185 22.00 5.87 -15.83
CA LEU A 185 20.84 6.25 -16.61
C LEU A 185 20.39 5.06 -17.48
N GLY A 186 19.11 4.73 -17.39
CA GLY A 186 18.49 3.70 -18.23
C GLY A 186 18.32 4.18 -19.67
N ASP A 187 17.72 3.34 -20.49
CA ASP A 187 17.41 3.67 -21.87
C ASP A 187 16.12 4.51 -21.94
N LEU A 188 16.30 5.82 -22.08
CA LEU A 188 15.20 6.78 -22.15
C LEU A 188 14.39 6.66 -23.46
N ALA A 189 14.92 6.00 -24.49
CA ALA A 189 14.21 5.81 -25.75
C ALA A 189 13.15 4.70 -25.66
N GLN A 190 13.15 3.91 -24.62
CA GLN A 190 12.16 2.87 -24.45
C GLN A 190 10.75 3.47 -24.24
N PRO A 191 9.73 2.98 -24.96
CA PRO A 191 8.35 3.47 -24.85
C PRO A 191 7.80 3.40 -23.42
N LYS A 192 8.24 2.41 -22.63
CA LYS A 192 7.88 2.24 -21.22
C LYS A 192 8.39 3.39 -20.37
N ALA A 193 9.67 3.81 -20.56
CA ALA A 193 10.27 4.92 -19.82
C ALA A 193 9.59 6.25 -20.17
N LEU A 194 9.36 6.51 -21.46
CA LEU A 194 8.64 7.69 -21.91
C LEU A 194 7.22 7.77 -21.36
N LEU A 195 6.50 6.66 -21.37
CA LEU A 195 5.15 6.58 -20.81
C LEU A 195 5.13 6.84 -19.29
N ALA A 196 6.14 6.31 -18.57
CA ALA A 196 6.27 6.55 -17.14
C ALA A 196 6.53 8.03 -16.81
N VAL A 197 7.41 8.70 -17.57
CA VAL A 197 7.68 10.15 -17.42
C VAL A 197 6.44 10.95 -17.74
N ALA A 198 5.78 10.69 -18.89
CA ALA A 198 4.56 11.38 -19.28
C ALA A 198 3.45 11.21 -18.22
N GLY A 199 3.29 9.99 -17.70
CA GLY A 199 2.34 9.70 -16.63
C GLY A 199 2.64 10.45 -15.35
N PHE A 200 3.90 10.47 -14.95
CA PHE A 200 4.33 11.22 -13.76
C PHE A 200 4.04 12.74 -13.91
N LEU A 201 4.38 13.33 -15.05
CA LEU A 201 4.11 14.75 -15.33
C LEU A 201 2.61 15.06 -15.36
N ALA A 202 1.81 14.14 -15.94
CA ALA A 202 0.36 14.28 -15.95
C ALA A 202 -0.23 14.24 -14.53
N ILE A 203 0.21 13.28 -13.69
CA ILE A 203 -0.22 13.17 -12.29
C ILE A 203 0.20 14.41 -11.50
N ALA A 204 1.44 14.88 -11.68
CA ALA A 204 1.95 16.07 -11.01
C ALA A 204 1.15 17.33 -11.42
N GLY A 205 0.82 17.47 -12.70
CA GLY A 205 -0.01 18.57 -13.21
C GLY A 205 -1.45 18.55 -12.69
N LEU A 206 -2.06 17.37 -12.62
CA LEU A 206 -3.40 17.17 -12.02
C LEU A 206 -3.39 17.46 -10.51
N ALA A 207 -2.36 16.98 -9.81
CA ALA A 207 -2.17 17.24 -8.38
C ALA A 207 -1.96 18.73 -8.09
N ALA A 208 -1.17 19.44 -8.90
CA ALA A 208 -0.96 20.88 -8.80
C ALA A 208 -2.28 21.67 -8.98
N ARG A 209 -3.20 21.14 -9.78
CA ARG A 209 -4.56 21.70 -9.96
C ARG A 209 -5.54 21.27 -8.86
N LYS A 210 -5.08 20.57 -7.82
CA LYS A 210 -5.89 20.10 -6.69
C LYS A 210 -7.09 19.24 -7.12
N VAL A 211 -6.97 18.49 -8.23
CA VAL A 211 -8.00 17.56 -8.70
C VAL A 211 -8.08 16.39 -7.73
N PRO A 212 -9.24 16.13 -7.10
CA PRO A 212 -9.39 14.97 -6.21
C PRO A 212 -9.22 13.68 -7.01
N GLY A 213 -8.39 12.75 -6.50
CA GLY A 213 -8.12 11.48 -7.20
C GLY A 213 -7.12 11.57 -8.37
N ALA A 214 -6.32 12.66 -8.48
CA ALA A 214 -5.33 12.85 -9.54
C ALA A 214 -4.43 11.62 -9.78
N ILE A 215 -4.01 10.96 -8.71
CA ILE A 215 -3.17 9.75 -8.77
C ILE A 215 -3.91 8.61 -9.47
N ILE A 216 -5.19 8.38 -9.13
CA ILE A 216 -6.00 7.31 -9.71
C ILE A 216 -6.22 7.55 -11.19
N PHE A 217 -6.66 8.76 -11.55
CA PHE A 217 -6.87 9.13 -12.95
C PHE A 217 -5.59 8.99 -13.77
N GLY A 218 -4.45 9.39 -13.19
CA GLY A 218 -3.16 9.23 -13.83
C GLY A 218 -2.76 7.77 -14.01
N VAL A 219 -2.91 6.94 -12.99
CA VAL A 219 -2.61 5.50 -13.08
C VAL A 219 -3.50 4.81 -14.10
N ILE A 220 -4.81 5.09 -14.10
CA ILE A 220 -5.74 4.52 -15.09
C ILE A 220 -5.38 4.99 -16.50
N ALA A 221 -5.13 6.28 -16.70
CA ALA A 221 -4.78 6.83 -18.01
C ALA A 221 -3.48 6.22 -18.55
N VAL A 222 -2.44 6.10 -17.73
CA VAL A 222 -1.17 5.47 -18.12
C VAL A 222 -1.36 3.99 -18.41
N THR A 223 -2.18 3.29 -17.62
CA THR A 223 -2.47 1.87 -17.84
C THR A 223 -3.21 1.66 -19.17
N LEU A 224 -4.23 2.45 -19.45
CA LEU A 224 -4.96 2.39 -20.72
C LEU A 224 -4.06 2.72 -21.91
N ALA A 225 -3.20 3.74 -21.77
CA ALA A 225 -2.23 4.10 -22.80
C ALA A 225 -1.21 2.96 -23.03
N ALA A 226 -0.73 2.29 -21.98
CA ALA A 226 0.17 1.15 -22.08
C ALA A 226 -0.48 -0.02 -22.85
N VAL A 227 -1.74 -0.31 -22.54
CA VAL A 227 -2.52 -1.35 -23.25
C VAL A 227 -2.70 -0.98 -24.72
N TRP A 228 -3.06 0.27 -25.01
CA TRP A 228 -3.29 0.75 -26.37
C TRP A 228 -2.01 0.76 -27.22
N LEU A 229 -0.87 1.08 -26.61
CA LEU A 229 0.45 1.04 -27.25
C LEU A 229 1.03 -0.38 -27.38
N GLY A 230 0.31 -1.42 -26.93
CA GLY A 230 0.77 -2.80 -26.99
C GLY A 230 2.03 -3.08 -26.14
N LEU A 231 2.31 -2.21 -25.16
CA LEU A 231 3.38 -2.40 -24.19
C LEU A 231 2.93 -3.46 -23.19
N GLY A 232 2.98 -4.73 -23.62
CA GLY A 232 2.38 -5.88 -22.98
C GLY A 232 2.47 -5.85 -21.46
N MET A 233 1.32 -5.70 -20.81
CA MET A 233 1.18 -6.20 -19.46
C MET A 233 1.10 -7.72 -19.60
N ASP A 234 2.17 -8.42 -19.22
CA ASP A 234 2.08 -9.83 -18.87
C ASP A 234 1.18 -9.93 -17.64
N LEU A 235 -0.13 -9.80 -17.85
CA LEU A 235 -1.10 -10.13 -16.82
C LEU A 235 -0.94 -11.64 -16.60
N PRO A 236 -0.49 -12.07 -15.42
CA PRO A 236 -0.47 -13.50 -15.14
C PRO A 236 -1.89 -14.02 -15.35
N PRO A 237 -2.08 -15.11 -16.10
CA PRO A 237 -3.41 -15.60 -16.40
C PRO A 237 -4.14 -15.86 -15.10
N CYS A 238 -5.23 -15.16 -14.88
CA CYS A 238 -6.07 -15.19 -13.67
C CYS A 238 -6.61 -16.60 -13.33
N ARG A 239 -6.39 -17.58 -14.22
CA ARG A 239 -6.83 -18.97 -14.08
C ARG A 239 -6.07 -19.79 -13.02
N ARG A 240 -4.90 -19.34 -12.51
CA ARG A 240 -4.14 -20.12 -11.50
C ARG A 240 -4.34 -19.68 -10.07
N ALA A 241 -4.90 -18.53 -9.82
CA ALA A 241 -5.04 -17.99 -8.47
C ALA A 241 -5.99 -18.78 -7.55
N TRP A 242 -6.84 -19.66 -8.11
CA TRP A 242 -7.82 -20.43 -7.33
C TRP A 242 -7.47 -21.93 -7.14
N ARG A 243 -6.35 -22.38 -7.66
CA ARG A 243 -5.85 -23.70 -7.24
C ARG A 243 -5.03 -23.51 -5.96
N LEU A 244 -5.70 -23.62 -4.84
CA LEU A 244 -5.03 -23.94 -3.59
C LEU A 244 -4.18 -25.18 -3.84
N PRO A 245 -2.87 -25.19 -3.62
CA PRO A 245 -2.08 -26.40 -3.70
C PRO A 245 -2.51 -27.31 -2.54
N SER A 246 -3.52 -28.14 -2.82
CA SER A 246 -3.76 -29.29 -1.99
C SER A 246 -2.52 -30.16 -2.09
N SER A 247 -1.82 -30.37 -0.98
CA SER A 247 -0.81 -31.40 -0.77
C SER A 247 0.61 -31.22 -1.31
N ARG A 248 1.26 -30.06 -1.16
CA ARG A 248 2.73 -29.99 -1.25
C ARG A 248 3.36 -29.16 -0.11
N TRP A 249 2.96 -29.44 1.09
CA TRP A 249 3.77 -29.14 2.25
C TRP A 249 4.68 -30.36 2.46
N ILE A 250 6.01 -30.13 2.42
CA ILE A 250 7.05 -31.11 2.77
C ILE A 250 7.44 -32.06 1.62
N SER A 251 8.35 -31.62 0.75
CA SER A 251 9.48 -32.43 0.32
C SER A 251 10.68 -31.50 0.09
N PRO A 252 11.81 -31.70 0.78
CA PRO A 252 13.03 -30.98 0.45
C PRO A 252 13.51 -31.44 -0.93
N ALA A 253 13.62 -30.49 -1.87
CA ALA A 253 14.24 -30.77 -3.16
C ALA A 253 15.70 -31.15 -2.95
N PRO A 254 16.22 -32.18 -3.65
CA PRO A 254 17.62 -32.54 -3.55
C PRO A 254 18.46 -31.43 -4.18
N PHE A 255 19.49 -31.03 -3.44
CA PHE A 255 20.54 -30.12 -3.85
C PHE A 255 21.30 -30.74 -5.03
N SER A 256 21.04 -30.33 -6.24
CA SER A 256 21.90 -30.62 -7.38
C SER A 256 22.84 -29.44 -7.59
N SER A 257 24.10 -29.67 -7.24
CA SER A 257 25.24 -28.85 -7.61
C SER A 257 25.35 -28.75 -9.14
N GLY A 258 25.39 -27.56 -9.69
CA GLY A 258 25.79 -27.40 -11.05
C GLY A 258 25.36 -26.08 -11.70
N SER A 259 26.36 -25.21 -11.84
CA SER A 259 26.50 -24.16 -12.85
C SER A 259 25.48 -23.01 -12.89
N SER A 260 25.96 -21.87 -12.43
CA SER A 260 25.50 -20.54 -12.88
C SER A 260 25.46 -20.46 -14.42
N PRO A 261 24.48 -19.75 -14.99
CA PRO A 261 24.85 -18.51 -15.63
C PRO A 261 23.90 -17.36 -15.33
N TRP A 262 24.49 -16.27 -14.92
CA TRP A 262 23.90 -14.96 -15.06
C TRP A 262 23.83 -14.63 -16.56
N CYS A 263 22.64 -14.55 -17.11
CA CYS A 263 22.29 -13.77 -18.29
C CYS A 263 21.00 -13.01 -17.98
#